data_cdc618bbaa916c94b38ca22a273de173
#
_entry.id   cdc618bbaa916c94b38ca22a273de173
#
_cell.length_a   1.000
_cell.length_b   1.000
_cell.length_c   1.000
_cell.angle_alpha   90.00
_cell.angle_beta   90.00
_cell.angle_gamma   90.00
#
_symmetry.space_group_name_H-M   'P 1'
#
loop_
_entity.id
_entity.type
_entity.pdbx_description
1 polymer ?
#
loop_
_entity_poly.entity_id
_entity_poly.type
_entity_poly.pdbx_seq_one_letter_code
_entity_poly.pdbx_strand_id
1 'polypeptide(L)'
;MPSDAAKDADDATHEYVVVGHCCESGDLLTPAPDEPETLAPRLLKSCERGDLLVVESVGAYCSAMSTAGYNSFPTAPEVLKTTKGGFVSIRRRSTLDQLLQNEVQVDASTAF
;
A
#
# COMPACT_ATOMS: atom_id res chain seq x y z
N MET A 1 -11.78 31.43 -21.37
CA MET A 1 -10.47 30.81 -21.72
C MET A 1 -9.83 30.42 -20.41
N PRO A 2 -9.70 29.12 -20.06
CA PRO A 2 -8.84 28.72 -18.94
C PRO A 2 -7.40 29.03 -19.35
N SER A 3 -6.66 29.68 -18.47
CA SER A 3 -5.28 30.08 -18.73
C SER A 3 -4.37 28.87 -18.88
N ASP A 4 -3.46 28.88 -19.84
CA ASP A 4 -2.48 27.82 -20.10
C ASP A 4 -1.58 27.50 -18.87
N ALA A 5 -1.58 28.36 -17.86
CA ALA A 5 -0.86 28.17 -16.59
C ALA A 5 -1.36 26.96 -15.75
N ALA A 6 -2.61 26.52 -15.95
CA ALA A 6 -3.15 25.36 -15.24
C ALA A 6 -2.71 24.01 -15.84
N LYS A 7 -2.25 24.01 -17.10
CA LYS A 7 -1.74 22.79 -17.77
C LYS A 7 -0.29 22.49 -17.40
N ASP A 8 0.52 23.51 -17.16
CA ASP A 8 1.95 23.35 -16.84
C ASP A 8 2.18 22.84 -15.41
N ALA A 9 1.25 23.11 -14.49
CA ALA A 9 1.32 22.62 -13.12
C ALA A 9 1.06 21.10 -13.01
N ASP A 10 0.27 20.54 -13.93
CA ASP A 10 -0.13 19.12 -13.91
C ASP A 10 0.98 18.19 -14.47
N ASP A 11 2.02 18.73 -15.09
CA ASP A 11 3.16 17.97 -15.63
C ASP A 11 4.46 18.17 -14.83
N ALA A 12 4.44 18.95 -13.76
CA ALA A 12 5.60 19.12 -12.89
C ALA A 12 5.98 17.78 -12.25
N THR A 13 7.26 17.45 -12.30
CA THR A 13 7.82 16.27 -11.65
C THR A 13 8.68 16.68 -10.45
N HIS A 14 8.61 15.88 -9.39
CA HIS A 14 9.42 16.07 -8.20
C HIS A 14 10.07 14.74 -7.79
N GLU A 15 11.14 14.84 -7.04
CA GLU A 15 11.73 13.66 -6.42
C GLU A 15 10.94 13.27 -5.16
N TYR A 16 10.45 12.03 -5.15
CA TYR A 16 9.74 11.44 -4.03
C TYR A 16 10.40 10.17 -3.55
N VAL A 17 10.36 9.95 -2.26
CA VAL A 17 10.50 8.62 -1.66
C VAL A 17 9.09 8.13 -1.33
N VAL A 18 8.78 6.89 -1.71
CA VAL A 18 7.49 6.27 -1.44
C VAL A 18 7.69 5.21 -0.37
N VAL A 19 6.95 5.36 0.70
CA VAL A 19 7.00 4.48 1.87
C VAL A 19 5.61 4.00 2.22
N GLY A 20 5.51 2.88 2.92
CA GLY A 20 4.25 2.43 3.50
C GLY A 20 3.89 3.18 4.79
N HIS A 21 2.91 2.67 5.49
CA HIS A 21 2.35 3.26 6.71
C HIS A 21 2.76 2.51 7.98
N CYS A 22 3.55 1.46 7.85
CA CYS A 22 4.01 0.67 8.98
C CYS A 22 5.27 1.29 9.60
N CYS A 23 5.43 1.17 10.90
CA CYS A 23 6.64 1.60 11.62
C CYS A 23 7.73 0.52 11.52
N GLU A 24 8.15 0.23 10.30
CA GLU A 24 9.12 -0.79 9.95
C GLU A 24 10.03 -0.25 8.84
N SER A 25 11.36 -0.35 9.00
CA SER A 25 12.33 0.24 8.06
C SER A 25 12.29 -0.37 6.65
N GLY A 26 11.85 -1.61 6.52
CA GLY A 26 11.64 -2.28 5.23
C GLY A 26 10.33 -1.93 4.52
N ASP A 27 9.46 -1.10 5.12
CA ASP A 27 8.20 -0.67 4.46
C ASP A 27 8.46 0.45 3.44
N LEU A 28 9.32 0.13 2.47
CA LEU A 28 9.78 1.02 1.42
C LEU A 28 9.33 0.52 0.05
N LEU A 29 8.71 1.40 -0.74
CA LEU A 29 8.35 1.14 -2.13
C LEU A 29 9.39 1.68 -3.12
N THR A 30 10.32 2.52 -2.65
CA THR A 30 11.43 3.05 -3.43
C THR A 30 12.78 2.78 -2.75
N PRO A 31 13.16 1.50 -2.59
CA PRO A 31 14.48 1.16 -2.05
C PRO A 31 15.59 1.47 -3.06
N ALA A 32 16.80 1.67 -2.56
CA ALA A 32 17.99 1.74 -3.39
C ALA A 32 18.32 0.34 -3.97
N PRO A 33 18.94 0.27 -5.15
CA PRO A 33 19.39 -0.99 -5.72
C PRO A 33 20.35 -1.69 -4.74
N ASP A 34 20.11 -2.97 -4.49
CA ASP A 34 20.90 -3.83 -3.62
C ASP A 34 20.92 -3.42 -2.12
N GLU A 35 20.19 -2.38 -1.75
CA GLU A 35 20.10 -1.89 -0.37
C GLU A 35 18.61 -1.71 0.03
N PRO A 36 17.94 -2.79 0.47
CA PRO A 36 16.48 -2.80 0.66
C PRO A 36 15.95 -1.85 1.75
N GLU A 37 16.81 -1.40 2.67
CA GLU A 37 16.44 -0.47 3.74
C GLU A 37 16.91 0.98 3.46
N THR A 38 17.55 1.21 2.31
CA THR A 38 18.02 2.53 1.92
C THR A 38 17.06 3.18 0.93
N LEU A 39 16.72 4.43 1.16
CA LEU A 39 15.82 5.20 0.29
C LEU A 39 16.53 5.66 -0.98
N ALA A 40 15.89 5.49 -2.11
CA ALA A 40 16.30 6.12 -3.37
C ALA A 40 15.10 6.85 -3.99
N PRO A 41 15.16 8.17 -4.16
CA PRO A 41 14.08 8.94 -4.75
C PRO A 41 13.74 8.50 -6.17
N ARG A 42 12.49 8.70 -6.55
CA ARG A 42 11.97 8.54 -7.91
C ARG A 42 11.32 9.83 -8.37
N LEU A 43 11.53 10.17 -9.63
CA LEU A 43 10.81 11.26 -10.27
C LEU A 43 9.37 10.82 -10.55
N LEU A 44 8.42 11.47 -9.91
CA LEU A 44 7.00 11.26 -10.11
C LEU A 44 6.34 12.60 -10.47
N LYS A 45 5.16 12.55 -11.08
CA LYS A 45 4.32 13.74 -11.23
C LYS A 45 4.02 14.32 -9.85
N SER A 46 3.78 15.62 -9.79
CA SER A 46 3.36 16.29 -8.56
C SER A 46 2.20 15.56 -7.92
N CYS A 47 2.34 15.20 -6.66
CA CYS A 47 1.36 14.37 -5.92
C CYS A 47 0.71 15.19 -4.81
N GLU A 48 -0.59 15.00 -4.66
CA GLU A 48 -1.41 15.57 -3.61
C GLU A 48 -2.02 14.48 -2.73
N ARG A 49 -2.57 14.87 -1.58
CA ARG A 49 -3.29 13.92 -0.71
C ARG A 49 -4.54 13.41 -1.40
N GLY A 50 -4.65 12.10 -1.53
CA GLY A 50 -5.75 11.43 -2.19
C GLY A 50 -5.39 10.86 -3.57
N ASP A 51 -4.23 11.21 -4.10
CA ASP A 51 -3.73 10.62 -5.32
C ASP A 51 -3.45 9.13 -5.15
N LEU A 52 -3.58 8.40 -6.24
CA LEU A 52 -3.32 6.97 -6.29
C LEU A 52 -1.95 6.71 -6.91
N LEU A 53 -1.14 5.94 -6.22
CA LEU A 53 0.11 5.42 -6.76
C LEU A 53 -0.08 3.96 -7.18
N VAL A 54 0.51 3.60 -8.30
CA VAL A 54 0.49 2.25 -8.83
C VAL A 54 1.91 1.72 -8.87
N VAL A 55 2.14 0.57 -8.24
CA VAL A 55 3.38 -0.19 -8.36
C VAL A 55 3.16 -1.26 -9.42
N GLU A 56 3.79 -1.10 -10.56
CA GLU A 56 3.67 -2.01 -11.70
C GLU A 56 4.69 -3.16 -11.62
N SER A 57 4.51 -4.15 -12.48
CA SER A 57 5.41 -5.30 -12.61
C SER A 57 5.56 -6.13 -11.34
N VAL A 58 4.54 -6.13 -10.48
CA VAL A 58 4.44 -6.95 -9.28
C VAL A 58 3.67 -8.23 -9.58
N GLY A 59 4.01 -9.32 -8.90
CA GLY A 59 3.37 -10.62 -9.17
C GLY A 59 3.69 -11.62 -8.07
N ALA A 60 4.48 -12.64 -8.39
CA ALA A 60 4.88 -13.66 -7.42
C ALA A 60 5.52 -13.02 -6.17
N TYR A 61 5.21 -13.59 -5.02
CA TYR A 61 5.69 -13.16 -3.69
C TYR A 61 5.16 -11.82 -3.17
N CYS A 62 4.46 -11.02 -3.96
CA CYS A 62 3.97 -9.72 -3.53
C CYS A 62 2.77 -9.84 -2.58
N SER A 63 1.60 -10.20 -3.12
CA SER A 63 0.38 -10.35 -2.30
C SER A 63 0.47 -11.50 -1.28
N ALA A 64 1.12 -12.61 -1.66
CA ALA A 64 1.24 -13.79 -0.81
C ALA A 64 2.18 -13.60 0.39
N MET A 65 3.15 -12.70 0.27
CA MET A 65 4.12 -12.38 1.32
C MET A 65 3.84 -11.04 2.01
N SER A 66 2.65 -10.46 1.80
CA SER A 66 2.29 -9.25 2.53
C SER A 66 2.21 -9.51 4.03
N THR A 67 2.65 -8.54 4.82
CA THR A 67 2.64 -8.57 6.29
C THR A 67 1.21 -8.42 6.83
N ALA A 68 0.41 -9.48 6.72
CA ALA A 68 -0.97 -9.46 7.16
C ALA A 68 -1.04 -9.24 8.69
N GLY A 69 -1.85 -8.27 9.11
CA GLY A 69 -2.06 -7.95 10.52
C GLY A 69 -0.93 -7.15 11.17
N TYR A 70 0.16 -6.82 10.46
CA TYR A 70 1.21 -5.96 11.01
C TYR A 70 0.65 -4.58 11.37
N ASN A 71 0.98 -4.07 12.57
CA ASN A 71 0.39 -2.87 13.17
C ASN A 71 -1.16 -2.88 13.18
N SER A 72 -1.78 -4.05 13.20
CA SER A 72 -3.24 -4.24 13.16
C SER A 72 -3.92 -3.71 11.89
N PHE A 73 -3.18 -3.52 10.80
CA PHE A 73 -3.77 -3.15 9.53
C PHE A 73 -4.47 -4.33 8.85
N PRO A 74 -5.71 -4.14 8.40
CA PRO A 74 -6.43 -5.16 7.65
C PRO A 74 -5.75 -5.48 6.32
N THR A 75 -5.81 -6.74 5.91
CA THR A 75 -5.31 -7.18 4.61
C THR A 75 -6.08 -6.47 3.48
N ALA A 76 -5.34 -5.96 2.50
CA ALA A 76 -5.91 -5.26 1.36
C ALA A 76 -6.82 -6.19 0.52
N PRO A 77 -7.87 -5.64 -0.12
CA PRO A 77 -8.67 -6.39 -1.08
C PRO A 77 -7.88 -6.69 -2.33
N GLU A 78 -8.35 -7.68 -3.10
CA GLU A 78 -7.76 -8.04 -4.37
C GLU A 78 -8.83 -8.15 -5.44
N VAL A 79 -8.53 -7.63 -6.63
CA VAL A 79 -9.43 -7.67 -7.78
C VAL A 79 -8.73 -8.27 -8.98
N LEU A 80 -9.47 -9.05 -9.73
CA LEU A 80 -9.03 -9.63 -10.99
C LEU A 80 -9.65 -8.84 -12.15
N LYS A 81 -8.79 -8.36 -13.07
CA LYS A 81 -9.25 -7.84 -14.36
C LYS A 81 -9.52 -9.02 -15.29
N THR A 82 -10.75 -9.13 -15.74
CA THR A 82 -11.17 -10.21 -16.64
C THR A 82 -10.77 -9.92 -18.09
N THR A 83 -10.66 -10.95 -18.89
CA THR A 83 -10.40 -10.83 -20.34
C THR A 83 -11.53 -10.08 -21.08
N LYS A 84 -12.71 -10.01 -20.51
CA LYS A 84 -13.86 -9.27 -21.06
C LYS A 84 -13.89 -7.79 -20.65
N GLY A 85 -12.85 -7.32 -19.97
CA GLY A 85 -12.71 -5.90 -19.57
C GLY A 85 -13.40 -5.50 -18.25
N GLY A 86 -13.99 -6.45 -17.52
CA GLY A 86 -14.57 -6.20 -16.20
C GLY A 86 -13.60 -6.48 -15.06
N PHE A 87 -14.00 -6.13 -13.83
CA PHE A 87 -13.28 -6.43 -12.60
C PHE A 87 -14.12 -7.32 -11.69
N VAL A 88 -13.47 -8.28 -11.04
CA VAL A 88 -14.10 -9.18 -10.08
C VAL A 88 -13.28 -9.16 -8.79
N SER A 89 -13.95 -8.97 -7.65
CA SER A 89 -13.28 -9.10 -6.36
C SER A 89 -12.98 -10.58 -6.09
N ILE A 90 -11.70 -10.89 -5.90
CA ILE A 90 -11.23 -12.25 -5.56
C ILE A 90 -10.82 -12.36 -4.10
N ARG A 91 -10.58 -11.23 -3.43
CA ARG A 91 -10.39 -11.13 -1.98
C ARG A 91 -11.03 -9.85 -1.47
N ARG A 92 -11.85 -9.96 -0.43
CA ARG A 92 -12.38 -8.80 0.28
C ARG A 92 -11.33 -8.25 1.23
N ARG A 93 -11.39 -6.95 1.52
CA ARG A 93 -10.61 -6.37 2.62
C ARG A 93 -11.00 -7.08 3.92
N SER A 94 -10.01 -7.48 4.70
CA SER A 94 -10.30 -8.04 6.02
C SER A 94 -10.84 -6.97 6.98
N THR A 95 -11.60 -7.40 7.98
CA THR A 95 -12.12 -6.55 9.04
C THR A 95 -11.25 -6.65 10.30
N LEU A 96 -11.39 -5.71 11.23
CA LEU A 96 -10.72 -5.78 12.52
C LEU A 96 -11.18 -7.02 13.31
N ASP A 97 -12.47 -7.37 13.24
CA ASP A 97 -12.99 -8.58 13.89
C ASP A 97 -12.33 -9.85 13.37
N GLN A 98 -12.01 -9.89 12.06
CA GLN A 98 -11.27 -11.02 11.49
C GLN A 98 -9.81 -11.06 11.95
N LEU A 99 -9.19 -9.94 12.25
CA LEU A 99 -7.85 -9.91 12.86
C LEU A 99 -7.87 -10.48 14.27
N LEU A 100 -8.92 -10.23 15.02
CA LEU A 100 -9.07 -10.62 16.41
C LEU A 100 -9.80 -11.98 16.60
N GLN A 101 -10.22 -12.63 15.52
CA GLN A 101 -11.08 -13.82 15.59
C GLN A 101 -10.50 -15.00 16.37
N ASN A 102 -9.18 -15.04 16.50
CA ASN A 102 -8.48 -16.12 17.24
C ASN A 102 -8.04 -15.68 18.65
N GLU A 103 -8.31 -14.42 19.03
CA GLU A 103 -7.98 -13.93 20.35
C GLU A 103 -8.97 -14.47 21.38
N VAL A 104 -8.45 -14.96 22.49
CA VAL A 104 -9.25 -15.44 23.61
C VAL A 104 -9.19 -14.42 24.73
N GLN A 105 -10.37 -13.98 25.18
CA GLN A 105 -10.46 -13.09 26.32
C GLN A 105 -10.06 -13.86 27.60
N VAL A 106 -9.00 -13.40 28.25
CA VAL A 106 -8.53 -13.95 29.52
C VAL A 106 -9.14 -13.15 30.67
N ASP A 107 -9.76 -13.85 31.61
CA ASP A 107 -10.24 -13.22 32.84
C ASP A 107 -9.02 -12.76 33.69
N ALA A 108 -9.04 -11.49 34.09
CA ALA A 108 -7.97 -10.91 34.89
C ALA A 108 -7.74 -11.65 36.21
N SER A 109 -8.76 -12.33 36.77
CA SER A 109 -8.65 -13.16 37.98
C SER A 109 -7.86 -14.45 37.76
N THR A 110 -7.65 -14.86 36.49
CA THR A 110 -6.93 -16.08 36.12
C THR A 110 -5.49 -15.78 35.69
N ALA A 111 -5.17 -14.51 35.39
CA ALA A 111 -3.89 -14.13 34.80
C ALA A 111 -2.83 -13.68 35.81
N PHE A 112 -3.21 -13.43 37.09
CA PHE A 112 -2.31 -12.94 38.15
C PHE A 112 -2.62 -13.60 39.51
#